data_3bb9d32ab3906314073c09d22ff470f8
#
_entry.id   3bb9d32ab3906314073c09d22ff470f8
#
_cell.length_a   1.000
_cell.length_b   1.000
_cell.length_c   1.000
_cell.angle_alpha   90.00
_cell.angle_beta   90.00
_cell.angle_gamma   90.00
#
_symmetry.space_group_name_H-M   'P 1'
#
loop_
_entity.id
_entity.type
_entity.pdbx_description
1 polymer ?
#
loop_
_entity_poly.entity_id
_entity_poly.type
_entity_poly.pdbx_seq_one_letter_code
_entity_poly.pdbx_strand_id
1 'polypeptide(L)'
;MKISVIIPSYKPKGYLWECLESLYNQTFPSNDFEILLVLNGCCEPYKSQIEEFLKGKDMCNVCLIQTNQLGVSNARNIGLDRAKGDYITFIDDDDYVSPSYLEELYEKALPDTISLCYPYAFNDGSPEIQLPYYITKAYDYCYCKLGKLRLSSKVRKYFSGPCMKLIPMNFIQERRFDVHFRNGEDVLFMFLISDQFLFLLFLHRMLFITDVIVRQVQRCLDEIFAKKQTMCFV
;
A
#
# COMPACT_ATOMS: atom_id res chain seq x y z
N MET A 1 8.14 -16.28 -8.13
CA MET A 1 7.30 -15.05 -7.95
C MET A 1 8.23 -13.90 -7.65
N LYS A 2 8.14 -12.82 -8.40
CA LYS A 2 9.03 -11.65 -8.20
C LYS A 2 8.49 -10.68 -7.18
N ILE A 3 7.19 -10.38 -7.26
CA ILE A 3 6.55 -9.39 -6.37
C ILE A 3 5.29 -9.96 -5.74
N SER A 4 5.09 -9.75 -4.44
CA SER A 4 3.80 -9.90 -3.76
C SER A 4 3.24 -8.51 -3.42
N VAL A 5 2.06 -8.22 -3.94
CA VAL A 5 1.28 -7.02 -3.64
C VAL A 5 0.31 -7.36 -2.51
N ILE A 6 0.42 -6.67 -1.38
CA ILE A 6 -0.44 -6.92 -0.21
C ILE A 6 -1.43 -5.78 -0.06
N ILE A 7 -2.73 -6.12 -0.10
CA ILE A 7 -3.84 -5.16 0.01
C ILE A 7 -4.68 -5.51 1.23
N PRO A 8 -4.56 -4.77 2.34
CA PRO A 8 -5.48 -4.90 3.46
C PRO A 8 -6.81 -4.23 3.10
N SER A 9 -7.93 -4.90 3.33
CA SER A 9 -9.25 -4.34 3.04
C SER A 9 -10.23 -4.59 4.18
N TYR A 10 -10.98 -3.55 4.55
CA TYR A 10 -12.03 -3.62 5.56
C TYR A 10 -13.27 -2.87 5.11
N LYS A 11 -14.37 -3.59 4.93
CA LYS A 11 -15.64 -3.02 4.42
C LYS A 11 -15.42 -2.15 3.18
N PRO A 12 -14.81 -2.71 2.11
CA PRO A 12 -14.46 -1.95 0.92
C PRO A 12 -15.68 -1.27 0.30
N LYS A 13 -15.40 -0.18 -0.39
CA LYS A 13 -16.38 0.57 -1.20
C LYS A 13 -15.95 0.54 -2.68
N GLY A 14 -16.51 1.42 -3.50
CA GLY A 14 -16.23 1.52 -4.93
C GLY A 14 -14.75 1.68 -5.30
N TYR A 15 -13.96 2.30 -4.44
CA TYR A 15 -12.53 2.52 -4.64
C TYR A 15 -11.71 1.22 -4.75
N LEU A 16 -12.14 0.12 -4.09
CA LEU A 16 -11.45 -1.16 -4.23
C LEU A 16 -11.40 -1.64 -5.69
N TRP A 17 -12.44 -1.37 -6.45
CA TRP A 17 -12.49 -1.77 -7.86
C TRP A 17 -11.48 -0.99 -8.70
N GLU A 18 -11.29 0.30 -8.43
CA GLU A 18 -10.26 1.13 -9.06
C GLU A 18 -8.86 0.63 -8.71
N CYS A 19 -8.62 0.29 -7.44
CA CYS A 19 -7.38 -0.32 -6.97
C CYS A 19 -7.08 -1.60 -7.75
N LEU A 20 -8.02 -2.56 -7.78
CA LEU A 20 -7.84 -3.84 -8.47
C LEU A 20 -7.70 -3.67 -9.99
N GLU A 21 -8.45 -2.77 -10.62
CA GLU A 21 -8.31 -2.46 -12.05
C GLU A 21 -6.95 -1.88 -12.40
N SER A 22 -6.38 -1.04 -11.53
CA SER A 22 -5.04 -0.49 -11.73
C SER A 22 -3.96 -1.57 -11.70
N LEU A 23 -4.17 -2.63 -10.91
CA LEU A 23 -3.29 -3.79 -10.84
C LEU A 23 -3.53 -4.79 -11.98
N TYR A 24 -4.77 -4.92 -12.45
CA TYR A 24 -5.07 -5.71 -13.65
C TYR A 24 -4.40 -5.14 -14.90
N ASN A 25 -4.29 -3.81 -15.00
CA ASN A 25 -3.73 -3.09 -16.13
C ASN A 25 -2.20 -2.85 -16.02
N GLN A 26 -1.49 -3.57 -15.16
CA GLN A 26 -0.03 -3.43 -15.06
C GLN A 26 0.68 -3.96 -16.31
N THR A 27 1.74 -3.26 -16.74
CA THR A 27 2.63 -3.71 -17.83
C THR A 27 3.55 -4.85 -17.38
N PHE A 28 3.75 -5.02 -16.08
CA PHE A 28 4.51 -6.12 -15.50
C PHE A 28 3.79 -7.46 -15.71
N PRO A 29 4.47 -8.54 -16.13
CA PRO A 29 3.82 -9.81 -16.45
C PRO A 29 3.03 -10.39 -15.29
N SER A 30 1.75 -10.74 -15.52
CA SER A 30 0.83 -11.24 -14.46
C SER A 30 1.32 -12.54 -13.79
N ASN A 31 2.15 -13.33 -14.47
CA ASN A 31 2.76 -14.53 -13.92
C ASN A 31 3.94 -14.25 -12.96
N ASP A 32 4.45 -13.03 -12.96
CA ASP A 32 5.60 -12.62 -12.16
C ASP A 32 5.21 -11.94 -10.85
N PHE A 33 3.94 -11.58 -10.65
CA PHE A 33 3.45 -11.04 -9.39
C PHE A 33 2.14 -11.68 -8.93
N GLU A 34 1.91 -11.65 -7.64
CA GLU A 34 0.66 -12.04 -7.01
C GLU A 34 0.04 -10.89 -6.23
N ILE A 35 -1.27 -10.89 -6.09
CA ILE A 35 -2.03 -9.93 -5.29
C ILE A 35 -2.66 -10.70 -4.14
N LEU A 36 -2.29 -10.34 -2.92
CA LEU A 36 -2.82 -10.89 -1.68
C LEU A 36 -3.83 -9.89 -1.11
N LEU A 37 -5.10 -10.03 -1.52
CA LEU A 37 -6.20 -9.21 -1.03
C LEU A 37 -6.73 -9.80 0.27
N VAL A 38 -6.45 -9.13 1.39
CA VAL A 38 -6.84 -9.60 2.72
C VAL A 38 -8.06 -8.86 3.22
N LEU A 39 -9.24 -9.47 3.06
CA LEU A 39 -10.50 -8.97 3.60
C LEU A 39 -10.58 -9.31 5.09
N ASN A 40 -10.48 -8.29 5.96
CA ASN A 40 -10.49 -8.46 7.39
C ASN A 40 -11.80 -8.03 8.05
N GLY A 41 -12.26 -8.80 9.02
CA GLY A 41 -13.49 -8.55 9.76
C GLY A 41 -14.75 -9.09 9.07
N CYS A 42 -15.62 -8.21 8.60
CA CYS A 42 -16.91 -8.60 8.02
C CYS A 42 -16.74 -9.31 6.66
N CYS A 43 -17.27 -10.53 6.53
CA CYS A 43 -17.14 -11.33 5.32
C CYS A 43 -18.14 -10.87 4.25
N GLU A 44 -19.43 -10.97 4.53
CA GLU A 44 -20.51 -10.65 3.59
C GLU A 44 -21.07 -9.23 3.80
N PRO A 45 -21.48 -8.54 2.73
CA PRO A 45 -21.57 -8.98 1.32
C PRO A 45 -20.24 -8.82 0.53
N TYR A 46 -19.18 -8.37 1.16
CA TYR A 46 -17.94 -7.93 0.51
C TYR A 46 -17.22 -9.08 -0.20
N LYS A 47 -17.17 -10.25 0.43
CA LYS A 47 -16.52 -11.42 -0.17
C LYS A 47 -17.16 -11.81 -1.49
N SER A 48 -18.49 -11.96 -1.51
CA SER A 48 -19.24 -12.32 -2.71
C SER A 48 -19.07 -11.28 -3.83
N GLN A 49 -19.05 -9.99 -3.51
CA GLN A 49 -18.81 -8.91 -4.46
C GLN A 49 -17.40 -8.95 -5.06
N ILE A 50 -16.40 -9.23 -4.24
CA ILE A 50 -15.01 -9.36 -4.68
C ILE A 50 -14.86 -10.59 -5.60
N GLU A 51 -15.40 -11.74 -5.20
CA GLU A 51 -15.35 -12.97 -5.99
C GLU A 51 -16.02 -12.80 -7.36
N GLU A 52 -17.16 -12.11 -7.43
CA GLU A 52 -17.86 -11.79 -8.68
C GLU A 52 -17.00 -10.88 -9.58
N PHE A 53 -16.40 -9.83 -9.01
CA PHE A 53 -15.52 -8.92 -9.75
C PHE A 53 -14.30 -9.65 -10.32
N LEU A 54 -13.61 -10.44 -9.50
CA LEU A 54 -12.42 -11.19 -9.92
C LEU A 54 -12.72 -12.19 -11.03
N LYS A 55 -13.85 -12.89 -10.93
CA LYS A 55 -14.30 -13.83 -11.96
C LYS A 55 -14.60 -13.11 -13.27
N GLY A 56 -15.22 -11.94 -13.22
CA GLY A 56 -15.54 -11.14 -14.41
C GLY A 56 -14.32 -10.61 -15.17
N LYS A 57 -13.18 -10.45 -14.48
CA LYS A 57 -11.93 -9.92 -15.05
C LYS A 57 -10.87 -10.99 -15.34
N ASP A 58 -11.13 -12.26 -15.01
CA ASP A 58 -10.14 -13.36 -15.14
C ASP A 58 -8.79 -13.05 -14.44
N MET A 59 -8.86 -12.48 -13.24
CA MET A 59 -7.68 -12.11 -12.44
C MET A 59 -7.13 -13.33 -11.69
N CYS A 60 -6.44 -14.21 -12.39
CA CYS A 60 -5.93 -15.49 -11.85
C CYS A 60 -4.76 -15.32 -10.85
N ASN A 61 -4.09 -14.18 -10.83
CA ASN A 61 -3.00 -13.88 -9.92
C ASN A 61 -3.46 -13.21 -8.59
N VAL A 62 -4.78 -13.09 -8.34
CA VAL A 62 -5.33 -12.58 -7.09
C VAL A 62 -5.69 -13.73 -6.16
N CYS A 63 -5.16 -13.68 -4.95
CA CYS A 63 -5.54 -14.56 -3.85
C CYS A 63 -6.38 -13.77 -2.84
N LEU A 64 -7.69 -14.02 -2.80
CA LEU A 64 -8.58 -13.47 -1.79
C LEU A 64 -8.44 -14.26 -0.48
N ILE A 65 -8.04 -13.58 0.58
CA ILE A 65 -7.87 -14.16 1.92
C ILE A 65 -8.88 -13.48 2.85
N GLN A 66 -9.78 -14.26 3.43
CA GLN A 66 -10.74 -13.76 4.41
C GLN A 66 -10.29 -14.10 5.82
N THR A 67 -10.39 -13.14 6.74
CA THR A 67 -10.13 -13.34 8.16
C THR A 67 -11.15 -12.59 9.02
N ASN A 68 -11.50 -13.19 10.18
CA ASN A 68 -12.35 -12.53 11.17
C ASN A 68 -11.56 -11.60 12.11
N GLN A 69 -10.24 -11.63 12.05
CA GLN A 69 -9.39 -10.76 12.84
C GLN A 69 -9.41 -9.34 12.27
N LEU A 70 -9.84 -8.40 13.08
CA LEU A 70 -9.89 -7.00 12.73
C LEU A 70 -8.51 -6.34 12.83
N GLY A 71 -8.28 -5.33 12.00
CA GLY A 71 -7.10 -4.46 12.06
C GLY A 71 -6.19 -4.58 10.85
N VAL A 72 -5.70 -3.43 10.40
CA VAL A 72 -4.80 -3.32 9.24
C VAL A 72 -3.49 -4.07 9.47
N SER A 73 -2.92 -4.01 10.68
CA SER A 73 -1.72 -4.77 11.07
C SER A 73 -1.92 -6.28 10.90
N ASN A 74 -3.05 -6.83 11.36
CA ASN A 74 -3.40 -8.24 11.17
C ASN A 74 -3.49 -8.60 9.70
N ALA A 75 -4.18 -7.78 8.91
CA ALA A 75 -4.35 -8.03 7.48
C ALA A 75 -3.00 -8.01 6.75
N ARG A 76 -2.14 -7.01 7.01
CA ARG A 76 -0.80 -6.94 6.42
C ARG A 76 0.08 -8.13 6.85
N ASN A 77 0.02 -8.54 8.11
CA ASN A 77 0.77 -9.70 8.60
C ASN A 77 0.33 -11.00 7.93
N ILE A 78 -0.98 -11.22 7.77
CA ILE A 78 -1.51 -12.38 7.03
C ILE A 78 -1.04 -12.37 5.57
N GLY A 79 -0.99 -11.20 4.95
CA GLY A 79 -0.41 -11.04 3.63
C GLY A 79 1.07 -11.41 3.59
N LEU A 80 1.87 -10.93 4.55
CA LEU A 80 3.30 -11.25 4.67
C LEU A 80 3.54 -12.75 4.87
N ASP A 81 2.71 -13.43 5.66
CA ASP A 81 2.82 -14.87 5.92
C ASP A 81 2.49 -15.73 4.69
N ARG A 82 1.78 -15.20 3.71
CA ARG A 82 1.38 -15.86 2.46
C ARG A 82 2.21 -15.45 1.25
N ALA A 83 2.97 -14.38 1.37
CA ALA A 83 3.76 -13.82 0.28
C ALA A 83 4.85 -14.79 -0.21
N LYS A 84 4.97 -14.91 -1.54
CA LYS A 84 5.94 -15.77 -2.23
C LYS A 84 6.94 -14.96 -3.07
N GLY A 85 6.73 -13.65 -3.15
CA GLY A 85 7.58 -12.74 -3.91
C GLY A 85 8.92 -12.48 -3.24
N ASP A 86 9.95 -12.27 -4.05
CA ASP A 86 11.27 -11.81 -3.58
C ASP A 86 11.19 -10.38 -3.03
N TYR A 87 10.18 -9.65 -3.49
CA TYR A 87 9.87 -8.28 -3.08
C TYR A 87 8.41 -8.16 -2.65
N ILE A 88 8.17 -7.22 -1.72
CA ILE A 88 6.85 -6.86 -1.20
C ILE A 88 6.54 -5.42 -1.54
N THR A 89 5.31 -5.15 -1.95
CA THR A 89 4.72 -3.82 -2.00
C THR A 89 3.36 -3.82 -1.30
N PHE A 90 3.08 -2.78 -0.52
CA PHE A 90 1.79 -2.58 0.13
C PHE A 90 1.02 -1.51 -0.62
N ILE A 91 -0.26 -1.74 -0.84
CA ILE A 91 -1.18 -0.78 -1.46
C ILE A 91 -2.46 -0.80 -0.60
N ASP A 92 -2.90 0.36 -0.14
CA ASP A 92 -4.18 0.45 0.56
C ASP A 92 -5.34 0.31 -0.43
N ASP A 93 -6.47 -0.23 0.00
CA ASP A 93 -7.60 -0.56 -0.88
C ASP A 93 -8.32 0.66 -1.47
N ASP A 94 -7.96 1.88 -1.03
CA ASP A 94 -8.42 3.16 -1.54
C ASP A 94 -7.38 3.90 -2.42
N ASP A 95 -6.24 3.27 -2.67
CA ASP A 95 -5.20 3.77 -3.56
C ASP A 95 -5.21 3.05 -4.91
N TYR A 96 -4.67 3.66 -5.95
CA TYR A 96 -4.40 3.00 -7.23
C TYR A 96 -3.04 3.41 -7.81
N VAL A 97 -2.53 2.63 -8.75
CA VAL A 97 -1.16 2.75 -9.24
C VAL A 97 -1.12 2.99 -10.74
N SER A 98 -0.05 3.63 -11.24
CA SER A 98 0.17 3.77 -12.67
C SER A 98 0.40 2.42 -13.36
N PRO A 99 0.12 2.28 -14.66
CA PRO A 99 0.29 1.02 -15.38
C PRO A 99 1.72 0.45 -15.34
N SER A 100 2.75 1.29 -15.25
CA SER A 100 4.17 0.87 -15.19
C SER A 100 4.71 0.72 -13.76
N TYR A 101 3.86 0.83 -12.73
CA TYR A 101 4.31 0.87 -11.32
C TYR A 101 5.17 -0.32 -10.91
N LEU A 102 4.69 -1.54 -11.15
CA LEU A 102 5.42 -2.76 -10.76
C LEU A 102 6.67 -2.97 -11.61
N GLU A 103 6.59 -2.74 -12.93
CA GLU A 103 7.68 -2.91 -13.86
C GLU A 103 8.85 -1.98 -13.52
N GLU A 104 8.60 -0.69 -13.39
CA GLU A 104 9.66 0.28 -13.12
C GLU A 104 10.29 0.13 -11.73
N LEU A 105 9.48 -0.22 -10.71
CA LEU A 105 10.00 -0.51 -9.38
C LEU A 105 10.92 -1.73 -9.41
N TYR A 106 10.54 -2.78 -10.14
CA TYR A 106 11.31 -4.02 -10.21
C TYR A 106 12.58 -3.88 -11.03
N GLU A 107 12.49 -3.26 -12.22
CA GLU A 107 13.66 -3.09 -13.12
C GLU A 107 14.79 -2.28 -12.47
N LYS A 108 14.44 -1.34 -11.61
CA LYS A 108 15.39 -0.47 -10.92
C LYS A 108 15.73 -0.94 -9.50
N ALA A 109 15.14 -2.08 -9.07
CA ALA A 109 15.39 -2.61 -7.73
C ALA A 109 16.87 -3.01 -7.55
N LEU A 110 17.40 -2.69 -6.39
CA LEU A 110 18.74 -3.11 -5.97
C LEU A 110 18.61 -3.96 -4.70
N PRO A 111 19.42 -5.04 -4.57
CA PRO A 111 19.27 -5.98 -3.44
C PRO A 111 19.49 -5.38 -2.05
N ASP A 112 20.22 -4.27 -2.00
CA ASP A 112 20.61 -3.58 -0.76
C ASP A 112 19.81 -2.30 -0.48
N THR A 113 18.71 -2.08 -1.21
CA THR A 113 17.91 -0.86 -1.11
C THR A 113 16.42 -1.14 -1.09
N ILE A 114 15.66 -0.21 -0.51
CA ILE A 114 14.22 -0.09 -0.74
C ILE A 114 14.01 0.95 -1.82
N SER A 115 13.33 0.57 -2.90
CA SER A 115 12.93 1.48 -3.97
C SER A 115 11.66 2.22 -3.57
N LEU A 116 11.59 3.52 -3.92
CA LEU A 116 10.47 4.40 -3.59
C LEU A 116 9.97 5.09 -4.85
N CYS A 117 8.66 5.15 -5.02
CA CYS A 117 8.03 5.89 -6.09
C CYS A 117 7.48 7.25 -5.63
N TYR A 118 7.15 8.09 -6.59
CA TYR A 118 6.59 9.42 -6.35
C TYR A 118 5.12 9.32 -5.95
N PRO A 119 4.72 9.88 -4.81
CA PRO A 119 3.31 9.90 -4.40
C PRO A 119 2.57 11.05 -5.07
N TYR A 120 1.40 10.75 -5.61
CA TYR A 120 0.48 11.74 -6.16
C TYR A 120 -0.80 11.77 -5.31
N ALA A 121 -1.19 12.91 -4.81
CA ALA A 121 -2.40 13.08 -4.02
C ALA A 121 -3.40 13.98 -4.74
N PHE A 122 -4.68 13.63 -4.73
CA PHE A 122 -5.76 14.38 -5.36
C PHE A 122 -7.06 14.30 -4.55
N ASN A 123 -8.03 15.14 -4.89
CA ASN A 123 -9.39 15.03 -4.37
C ASN A 123 -10.19 13.96 -5.12
N ASP A 124 -10.95 13.16 -4.39
CA ASP A 124 -11.93 12.27 -4.98
C ASP A 124 -12.89 13.06 -5.90
N GLY A 125 -13.01 12.62 -7.16
CA GLY A 125 -13.77 13.33 -8.20
C GLY A 125 -13.02 14.39 -9.00
N SER A 126 -11.73 14.67 -8.69
CA SER A 126 -10.88 15.63 -9.42
C SER A 126 -9.44 15.12 -9.52
N PRO A 127 -9.22 13.96 -10.16
CA PRO A 127 -7.91 13.31 -10.19
C PRO A 127 -6.86 14.11 -10.97
N GLU A 128 -7.26 15.05 -11.81
CA GLU A 128 -6.38 15.94 -12.58
C GLU A 128 -5.74 17.05 -11.73
N ILE A 129 -6.24 17.28 -10.50
CA ILE A 129 -5.77 18.34 -9.62
C ILE A 129 -4.91 17.74 -8.51
N GLN A 130 -3.58 17.86 -8.65
CA GLN A 130 -2.66 17.44 -7.61
C GLN A 130 -2.78 18.32 -6.37
N LEU A 131 -2.98 17.65 -5.21
CA LEU A 131 -2.99 18.33 -3.92
C LEU A 131 -1.59 18.46 -3.31
N PRO A 132 -1.35 19.51 -2.51
CA PRO A 132 -0.13 19.62 -1.72
C PRO A 132 -0.06 18.48 -0.68
N TYR A 133 0.94 17.62 -0.80
CA TYR A 133 1.16 16.51 0.11
C TYR A 133 2.56 16.59 0.72
N TYR A 134 2.65 16.39 2.03
CA TYR A 134 3.93 16.56 2.75
C TYR A 134 4.99 15.52 2.33
N ILE A 135 4.56 14.31 1.96
CA ILE A 135 5.45 13.26 1.47
C ILE A 135 6.01 13.63 0.09
N THR A 136 5.19 14.19 -0.80
CA THR A 136 5.63 14.70 -2.10
C THR A 136 6.76 15.71 -1.94
N LYS A 137 6.61 16.67 -1.03
CA LYS A 137 7.66 17.67 -0.75
C LYS A 137 8.95 17.02 -0.22
N ALA A 138 8.82 16.01 0.63
CA ALA A 138 9.97 15.28 1.15
C ALA A 138 10.65 14.46 0.03
N TYR A 139 9.87 13.86 -0.87
CA TYR A 139 10.38 13.16 -2.04
C TYR A 139 11.16 14.10 -2.98
N ASP A 140 10.57 15.22 -3.35
CA ASP A 140 11.21 16.23 -4.22
C ASP A 140 12.56 16.70 -3.64
N TYR A 141 12.59 16.97 -2.34
CA TYR A 141 13.82 17.36 -1.66
C TYR A 141 14.91 16.28 -1.77
N CYS A 142 14.56 15.01 -1.63
CA CYS A 142 15.50 13.90 -1.67
C CYS A 142 15.94 13.61 -3.11
N TYR A 143 14.97 13.52 -4.03
CA TYR A 143 15.22 13.16 -5.42
C TYR A 143 16.09 14.19 -6.18
N CYS A 144 15.81 15.47 -5.99
CA CYS A 144 16.60 16.55 -6.63
C CYS A 144 18.07 16.55 -6.22
N LYS A 145 18.44 15.80 -5.17
CA LYS A 145 19.81 15.81 -4.67
C LYS A 145 20.65 14.62 -5.15
N LEU A 146 20.14 13.38 -5.14
CA LEU A 146 21.05 12.23 -5.34
C LEU A 146 20.39 10.93 -5.87
N GLY A 147 19.08 10.79 -5.99
CA GLY A 147 18.44 9.51 -6.40
C GLY A 147 18.59 8.37 -5.38
N LYS A 148 19.85 7.96 -5.06
CA LYS A 148 20.15 6.98 -3.99
C LYS A 148 20.64 7.73 -2.74
N LEU A 149 19.90 7.63 -1.65
CA LEU A 149 20.18 8.37 -0.41
C LEU A 149 20.34 7.44 0.79
N ARG A 150 21.30 7.77 1.65
CA ARG A 150 21.41 7.13 2.96
C ARG A 150 20.21 7.50 3.84
N LEU A 151 19.66 6.51 4.56
CA LEU A 151 18.60 6.74 5.53
C LEU A 151 19.09 7.69 6.64
N SER A 152 18.55 8.90 6.64
CA SER A 152 18.87 9.95 7.60
C SER A 152 17.58 10.51 8.20
N SER A 153 17.70 11.35 9.25
CA SER A 153 16.53 11.99 9.87
C SER A 153 15.69 12.82 8.89
N LYS A 154 16.30 13.40 7.85
CA LYS A 154 15.61 14.17 6.81
C LYS A 154 14.83 13.29 5.84
N VAL A 155 15.37 12.12 5.50
CA VAL A 155 14.76 11.14 4.58
C VAL A 155 13.69 10.31 5.29
N ARG A 156 13.80 10.17 6.62
CA ARG A 156 12.94 9.32 7.45
C ARG A 156 11.46 9.68 7.36
N LYS A 157 11.10 10.94 7.10
CA LYS A 157 9.70 11.35 6.93
C LYS A 157 9.00 10.61 5.78
N TYR A 158 9.72 10.40 4.66
CA TYR A 158 9.20 9.64 3.53
C TYR A 158 9.15 8.14 3.80
N PHE A 159 9.98 7.66 4.70
CA PHE A 159 10.10 6.26 5.04
C PHE A 159 9.10 5.77 6.10
N SER A 160 8.23 6.62 6.62
CA SER A 160 7.35 6.31 7.75
C SER A 160 6.18 5.35 7.45
N GLY A 161 5.74 5.23 6.20
CA GLY A 161 4.66 4.32 5.79
C GLY A 161 5.15 3.20 4.89
N PRO A 162 4.47 2.04 4.82
CA PRO A 162 4.88 0.89 4.01
C PRO A 162 4.50 1.00 2.54
N CYS A 163 3.49 1.81 2.20
CA CYS A 163 3.05 2.03 0.81
C CYS A 163 4.08 2.81 0.00
N MET A 164 3.93 2.83 -1.34
CA MET A 164 4.82 3.54 -2.28
C MET A 164 6.26 2.99 -2.30
N LYS A 165 6.45 1.73 -1.94
CA LYS A 165 7.77 1.11 -1.78
C LYS A 165 7.79 -0.29 -2.34
N LEU A 166 8.95 -0.67 -2.89
CA LEU A 166 9.29 -2.05 -3.16
C LEU A 166 10.34 -2.49 -2.15
N ILE A 167 9.97 -3.39 -1.26
CA ILE A 167 10.77 -3.82 -0.11
C ILE A 167 11.28 -5.23 -0.35
N PRO A 168 12.60 -5.48 -0.37
CA PRO A 168 13.11 -6.84 -0.44
C PRO A 168 12.61 -7.70 0.72
N MET A 169 12.12 -8.93 0.44
CA MET A 169 11.57 -9.82 1.46
C MET A 169 12.61 -10.16 2.55
N ASN A 170 13.89 -10.25 2.19
CA ASN A 170 14.98 -10.51 3.12
C ASN A 170 15.17 -9.38 4.17
N PHE A 171 14.63 -8.17 3.96
CA PHE A 171 14.62 -7.13 4.98
C PHE A 171 13.49 -7.29 5.98
N ILE A 172 12.40 -7.93 5.54
CA ILE A 172 11.22 -8.17 6.38
C ILE A 172 11.46 -9.38 7.30
N GLN A 173 11.85 -10.52 6.74
CA GLN A 173 12.06 -11.77 7.48
C GLN A 173 10.88 -12.09 8.42
N GLU A 174 11.17 -12.24 9.72
CA GLU A 174 10.16 -12.53 10.75
C GLU A 174 9.52 -11.26 11.36
N ARG A 175 9.87 -10.08 10.86
CA ARG A 175 9.31 -8.83 11.38
C ARG A 175 7.87 -8.67 10.92
N ARG A 176 7.01 -8.25 11.86
CA ARG A 176 5.57 -8.09 11.62
C ARG A 176 5.11 -6.75 12.16
N PHE A 177 3.98 -6.26 11.63
CA PHE A 177 3.27 -5.13 12.21
C PHE A 177 2.77 -5.48 13.60
N ASP A 178 2.95 -4.59 14.56
CA ASP A 178 2.42 -4.81 15.91
C ASP A 178 0.90 -4.57 15.93
N VAL A 179 0.17 -5.62 16.30
CA VAL A 179 -1.30 -5.63 16.29
C VAL A 179 -1.91 -4.86 17.47
N HIS A 180 -1.12 -4.51 18.48
CA HIS A 180 -1.58 -3.76 19.66
C HIS A 180 -1.62 -2.24 19.40
N PHE A 181 -0.88 -1.76 18.40
CA PHE A 181 -0.93 -0.35 18.01
C PHE A 181 -2.07 -0.10 17.03
N ARG A 182 -2.87 0.94 17.31
CA ARG A 182 -3.94 1.40 16.41
C ARG A 182 -3.51 2.55 15.51
N ASN A 183 -2.48 3.29 15.92
CA ASN A 183 -1.89 4.38 15.17
C ASN A 183 -0.37 4.31 15.33
N GLY A 184 0.37 4.50 14.23
CA GLY A 184 1.83 4.45 14.22
C GLY A 184 2.42 3.05 14.07
N GLU A 185 1.60 2.02 13.83
CA GLU A 185 2.02 0.66 13.49
C GLU A 185 2.93 0.63 12.25
N ASP A 186 2.63 1.48 11.27
CA ASP A 186 3.40 1.65 10.05
C ASP A 186 4.81 2.16 10.34
N VAL A 187 4.89 3.22 11.14
CA VAL A 187 6.19 3.83 11.54
C VAL A 187 7.03 2.83 12.31
N LEU A 188 6.40 2.07 13.22
CA LEU A 188 7.08 1.04 14.01
C LEU A 188 7.61 -0.07 13.11
N PHE A 189 6.79 -0.60 12.17
CA PHE A 189 7.21 -1.64 11.24
C PHE A 189 8.38 -1.16 10.37
N MET A 190 8.26 0.04 9.79
CA MET A 190 9.32 0.61 8.96
C MET A 190 10.60 0.87 9.79
N PHE A 191 10.46 1.23 11.06
CA PHE A 191 11.61 1.34 11.97
C PHE A 191 12.27 -0.02 12.22
N LEU A 192 11.47 -1.07 12.47
CA LEU A 192 11.98 -2.42 12.72
C LEU A 192 12.78 -3.01 11.55
N ILE A 193 12.41 -2.69 10.30
CA ILE A 193 13.17 -3.15 9.13
C ILE A 193 14.35 -2.23 8.76
N SER A 194 14.46 -1.07 9.38
CA SER A 194 15.46 -0.04 9.01
C SER A 194 16.91 -0.39 9.38
N ASP A 195 17.13 -1.44 10.14
CA ASP A 195 18.44 -1.99 10.46
C ASP A 195 19.04 -2.85 9.32
N GLN A 196 18.22 -3.26 8.34
CA GLN A 196 18.60 -4.16 7.27
C GLN A 196 19.21 -3.46 6.04
N PHE A 197 19.10 -2.15 5.96
CA PHE A 197 19.59 -1.38 4.83
C PHE A 197 20.13 -0.01 5.24
N LEU A 198 21.04 0.51 4.40
CA LEU A 198 21.65 1.84 4.63
C LEU A 198 21.11 2.89 3.65
N PHE A 199 20.56 2.46 2.53
CA PHE A 199 20.18 3.34 1.43
C PHE A 199 18.74 3.14 0.97
N LEU A 200 18.12 4.24 0.57
CA LEU A 200 16.85 4.30 -0.14
C LEU A 200 17.11 4.73 -1.58
N LEU A 201 16.40 4.13 -2.52
CA LEU A 201 16.46 4.49 -3.94
C LEU A 201 15.17 5.22 -4.32
N PHE A 202 15.27 6.51 -4.58
CA PHE A 202 14.18 7.35 -5.07
C PHE A 202 14.14 7.25 -6.60
N LEU A 203 13.03 6.76 -7.14
CA LEU A 203 12.83 6.60 -8.59
C LEU A 203 12.22 7.87 -9.20
N HIS A 204 12.25 7.96 -10.52
CA HIS A 204 11.74 9.14 -11.26
C HIS A 204 10.24 9.35 -11.03
N ARG A 205 9.76 10.60 -11.26
CA ARG A 205 8.37 11.05 -11.05
C ARG A 205 7.28 10.32 -11.85
N MET A 206 7.64 9.40 -12.75
CA MET A 206 6.68 8.66 -13.58
C MET A 206 5.99 7.49 -12.86
N LEU A 207 6.40 7.18 -11.64
CA LEU A 207 5.79 6.13 -10.81
C LEU A 207 4.84 6.77 -9.82
N PHE A 208 3.57 6.79 -10.15
CA PHE A 208 2.56 7.37 -9.28
C PHE A 208 1.78 6.27 -8.55
N ILE A 209 1.83 6.29 -7.23
CA ILE A 209 0.72 5.84 -6.42
C ILE A 209 -0.15 7.07 -6.19
N THR A 210 -1.41 6.95 -6.49
CA THR A 210 -2.38 7.97 -6.14
C THR A 210 -2.92 7.67 -4.76
N ASP A 211 -2.35 8.31 -3.75
CA ASP A 211 -2.90 8.31 -2.41
C ASP A 211 -3.99 9.36 -2.33
N VAL A 212 -5.21 8.94 -2.08
CA VAL A 212 -6.35 9.85 -1.94
C VAL A 212 -6.44 10.27 -0.48
N ILE A 213 -5.62 11.23 -0.09
CA ILE A 213 -5.62 11.80 1.28
C ILE A 213 -7.02 12.18 1.74
N VAL A 214 -7.87 12.65 0.82
CA VAL A 214 -9.26 13.04 1.13
C VAL A 214 -10.12 11.82 1.49
N ARG A 215 -9.89 10.66 0.89
CA ARG A 215 -10.61 9.43 1.26
C ARG A 215 -10.23 8.99 2.66
N GLN A 216 -8.98 9.10 3.07
CA GLN A 216 -8.55 8.80 4.43
C GLN A 216 -9.16 9.77 5.45
N VAL A 217 -9.16 11.07 5.17
CA VAL A 217 -9.79 12.08 6.02
C VAL A 217 -11.29 11.88 6.07
N GLN A 218 -11.95 11.59 4.96
CA GLN A 218 -13.38 11.32 4.90
C GLN A 218 -13.74 10.04 5.66
N ARG A 219 -12.95 8.97 5.52
CA ARG A 219 -13.11 7.73 6.29
C ARG A 219 -13.04 7.99 7.80
N CYS A 220 -12.04 8.74 8.26
CA CYS A 220 -11.94 9.16 9.67
C CYS A 220 -13.13 10.02 10.13
N LEU A 221 -13.59 10.96 9.29
CA LEU A 221 -14.75 11.79 9.59
C LEU A 221 -16.03 10.95 9.66
N ASP A 222 -16.26 10.05 8.71
CA ASP A 222 -17.42 9.16 8.68
C ASP A 222 -17.45 8.24 9.91
N GLU A 223 -16.30 7.73 10.36
CA GLU A 223 -16.20 6.95 11.61
C GLU A 223 -16.49 7.78 12.85
N ILE A 224 -16.03 9.04 12.89
CA ILE A 224 -16.32 9.98 14.00
C ILE A 224 -17.80 10.33 14.01
N PHE A 225 -18.41 10.60 12.86
CA PHE A 225 -19.84 10.89 12.75
C PHE A 225 -20.70 9.68 13.12
N ALA A 226 -20.36 8.48 12.66
CA ALA A 226 -21.04 7.23 13.03
C ALA A 226 -21.00 6.98 14.55
N LYS A 227 -19.83 7.19 15.19
CA LYS A 227 -19.68 7.08 16.64
C LYS A 227 -20.51 8.13 17.41
N LYS A 228 -20.60 9.37 16.90
CA LYS A 228 -21.44 10.41 17.51
C LYS A 228 -22.93 10.10 17.40
N GLN A 229 -23.40 9.55 16.29
CA GLN A 229 -24.80 9.15 16.13
C GLN A 229 -25.17 8.01 17.10
N THR A 230 -24.26 7.07 17.35
CA THR A 230 -24.49 5.96 18.30
C THR A 230 -24.51 6.45 19.77
N MET A 231 -23.82 7.55 20.08
CA MET A 231 -23.82 8.13 21.44
C MET A 231 -25.03 9.06 21.73
N CYS A 232 -25.80 9.46 20.72
CA CYS A 232 -27.00 10.30 20.92
C CYS A 232 -28.28 9.48 21.12
N PHE A 233 -28.23 8.16 21.15
CA PHE A 233 -29.36 7.24 21.35
C PHE A 233 -29.24 6.39 22.63
N VAL A 234 -28.46 6.83 23.60
CA VAL A 234 -28.41 6.22 24.94
C VAL A 234 -28.87 7.23 25.99
#